data_7b7e6eb2c5e68a23824e30ff1f7abfae
#
_entry.id   7b7e6eb2c5e68a23824e30ff1f7abfae
#
_cell.length_a   1.000
_cell.length_b   1.000
_cell.length_c   1.000
_cell.angle_alpha   90.00
_cell.angle_beta   90.00
_cell.angle_gamma   90.00
#
_symmetry.space_group_name_H-M   'P 1'
#
loop_
_entity.id
_entity.type
_entity.pdbx_description
1 polymer ?
#
loop_
_entity_poly.entity_id
_entity_poly.type
_entity_poly.pdbx_seq_one_letter_code
_entity_poly.pdbx_strand_id
1 'polypeptide(L)'
;MEQKTYSVYKVFLASSNELADDRKHFDDYIHKINHVLNGLGYHIEVVQWEFLDPAMPDDGRSQDVYNRQLKDCDECIVLFWRKLGKYTKEELDTAYKEKYSDGRLSRLIVYFKDSAPGSITPELQEFWDQFPQIYNERYPSSYRSIESVESDFLLYFVQREGITTSARVTLNDSQILLNGKPVGEISKMSLAYGNKPYQKLLNDVAELEQGLQSAKGTVRLALNTALEGKRKELQEMEEKLFAIAQTIMRITIDDPDDEQVRQAKDYAAEGKFEEALALLGEDELIAEAQRLSALAAAVNNKQRVSVEKIVLRIQLLSAAKSVITWVQQCINLYRQAVAFARPCYAPFDLASLIFSQAKFFQENNQFKEAAEAYLEVLSYLREQGDLPNVARTLNNLANLRSDTHDFKAAEEEYQEALAIYRELAKTTPEAYLPDVAMTLNNLANLHSNTHDFKAAEKEYQEALAIYRDLAQTTPEAYLPDVAMTLNNLAVLHYYTHDFKAAEEEYREALGIRRELAKTTPEAYLPDVAMTLYNMAILFARQEQYGDAEKAAEESLAIYQQMAQKSESAFGSDVKDAQQLLDIIRIVMHSA
;
A
#
# COMPACT_ATOMS: atom_id res chain seq x y z
N MET A 1 -36.82 -40.06 7.54
CA MET A 1 -35.65 -39.25 7.16
C MET A 1 -36.07 -37.83 7.36
N GLU A 2 -35.60 -37.19 8.41
CA GLU A 2 -35.80 -35.75 8.58
C GLU A 2 -35.12 -35.02 7.44
N GLN A 3 -35.87 -34.21 6.70
CA GLN A 3 -35.29 -33.29 5.71
C GLN A 3 -34.40 -32.30 6.47
N LYS A 4 -33.10 -32.46 6.38
CA LYS A 4 -32.19 -31.46 6.89
C LYS A 4 -32.40 -30.19 6.07
N THR A 5 -32.88 -29.15 6.69
CA THR A 5 -32.98 -27.80 6.13
C THR A 5 -31.60 -27.17 6.20
N TYR A 6 -31.03 -26.80 5.04
CA TYR A 6 -29.76 -26.07 4.93
C TYR A 6 -30.05 -24.61 4.61
N SER A 7 -29.21 -23.70 5.11
CA SER A 7 -29.09 -22.34 4.56
C SER A 7 -28.34 -22.48 3.23
N VAL A 8 -28.98 -22.10 2.13
CA VAL A 8 -28.38 -22.20 0.78
C VAL A 8 -27.75 -20.88 0.41
N TYR A 9 -26.45 -20.91 0.14
CA TYR A 9 -25.66 -19.78 -0.35
C TYR A 9 -25.37 -19.99 -1.85
N LYS A 10 -25.81 -19.05 -2.68
CA LYS A 10 -25.70 -19.17 -4.13
C LYS A 10 -24.56 -18.29 -4.67
N VAL A 11 -23.67 -18.93 -5.42
CA VAL A 11 -22.53 -18.27 -6.07
C VAL A 11 -22.67 -18.35 -7.57
N PHE A 12 -22.72 -17.22 -8.24
CA PHE A 12 -22.65 -17.16 -9.71
C PHE A 12 -21.19 -17.10 -10.16
N LEU A 13 -20.77 -18.07 -10.97
CA LEU A 13 -19.42 -18.12 -11.52
C LEU A 13 -19.43 -17.78 -13.02
N ALA A 14 -19.10 -16.53 -13.33
CA ALA A 14 -19.02 -15.99 -14.67
C ALA A 14 -17.61 -16.14 -15.26
N SER A 15 -17.48 -16.74 -16.42
CA SER A 15 -16.20 -16.76 -17.16
C SER A 15 -16.38 -17.15 -18.62
N SER A 16 -15.35 -16.90 -19.44
CA SER A 16 -15.34 -17.34 -20.84
C SER A 16 -14.99 -18.85 -20.95
N ASN A 17 -15.31 -19.45 -22.12
CA ASN A 17 -15.06 -20.89 -22.38
C ASN A 17 -13.58 -21.30 -22.22
N GLU A 18 -12.65 -20.39 -22.36
CA GLU A 18 -11.21 -20.67 -22.18
C GLU A 18 -10.83 -20.99 -20.73
N LEU A 19 -11.72 -20.74 -19.77
CA LEU A 19 -11.59 -21.03 -18.34
C LEU A 19 -12.48 -22.20 -17.87
N ALA A 20 -12.89 -23.08 -18.78
CA ALA A 20 -13.75 -24.24 -18.45
C ALA A 20 -13.11 -25.16 -17.39
N ASP A 21 -11.79 -25.35 -17.46
CA ASP A 21 -11.07 -26.16 -16.48
C ASP A 21 -11.08 -25.51 -15.09
N ASP A 22 -10.90 -24.20 -15.01
CA ASP A 22 -10.94 -23.45 -13.75
C ASP A 22 -12.36 -23.51 -13.12
N ARG A 23 -13.42 -23.35 -13.94
CA ARG A 23 -14.80 -23.50 -13.45
C ARG A 23 -15.08 -24.88 -12.90
N LYS A 24 -14.67 -25.91 -13.64
CA LYS A 24 -14.84 -27.29 -13.21
C LYS A 24 -14.10 -27.57 -11.91
N HIS A 25 -12.89 -27.07 -11.78
CA HIS A 25 -12.09 -27.24 -10.56
C HIS A 25 -12.76 -26.57 -9.37
N PHE A 26 -13.26 -25.35 -9.54
CA PHE A 26 -14.03 -24.63 -8.51
C PHE A 26 -15.30 -25.38 -8.11
N ASP A 27 -16.04 -25.92 -9.07
CA ASP A 27 -17.25 -26.70 -8.79
C ASP A 27 -16.94 -28.01 -8.03
N ASP A 28 -15.93 -28.75 -8.46
CA ASP A 28 -15.42 -29.93 -7.77
C ASP A 28 -15.00 -29.63 -6.33
N TYR A 29 -14.37 -28.46 -6.13
CA TYR A 29 -13.99 -27.96 -4.81
C TYR A 29 -15.22 -27.69 -3.94
N ILE A 30 -16.22 -26.97 -4.44
CA ILE A 30 -17.47 -26.68 -3.72
C ILE A 30 -18.20 -27.95 -3.35
N HIS A 31 -18.24 -28.95 -4.24
CA HIS A 31 -18.82 -30.27 -3.94
C HIS A 31 -18.12 -30.94 -2.75
N LYS A 32 -16.78 -30.89 -2.67
CA LYS A 32 -16.00 -31.44 -1.55
C LYS A 32 -16.32 -30.74 -0.24
N ILE A 33 -16.32 -29.39 -0.21
CA ILE A 33 -16.57 -28.64 1.02
C ILE A 33 -18.03 -28.77 1.49
N ASN A 34 -18.99 -28.91 0.60
CA ASN A 34 -20.40 -29.16 0.95
C ASN A 34 -20.60 -30.40 1.80
N HIS A 35 -19.77 -31.43 1.67
CA HIS A 35 -19.82 -32.58 2.58
C HIS A 35 -19.60 -32.22 4.05
N VAL A 36 -18.80 -31.18 4.31
CA VAL A 36 -18.55 -30.68 5.67
C VAL A 36 -19.59 -29.64 6.04
N LEU A 37 -19.89 -28.70 5.15
CA LEU A 37 -20.82 -27.59 5.38
C LEU A 37 -22.24 -28.06 5.65
N ASN A 38 -22.71 -29.12 4.97
CA ASN A 38 -24.01 -29.74 5.21
C ASN A 38 -24.13 -30.27 6.65
N GLY A 39 -23.00 -30.65 7.26
CA GLY A 39 -22.97 -31.03 8.68
C GLY A 39 -23.13 -29.84 9.62
N LEU A 40 -22.87 -28.63 9.14
CA LEU A 40 -22.98 -27.37 9.85
C LEU A 40 -24.29 -26.62 9.55
N GLY A 41 -25.14 -27.15 8.68
CA GLY A 41 -26.40 -26.52 8.28
C GLY A 41 -26.30 -25.57 7.10
N TYR A 42 -25.20 -25.60 6.35
CA TYR A 42 -24.96 -24.75 5.17
C TYR A 42 -24.79 -25.59 3.91
N HIS A 43 -25.16 -25.01 2.77
CA HIS A 43 -24.95 -25.60 1.46
C HIS A 43 -24.64 -24.52 0.44
N ILE A 44 -23.56 -24.67 -0.33
CA ILE A 44 -23.17 -23.75 -1.39
C ILE A 44 -23.64 -24.30 -2.74
N GLU A 45 -24.39 -23.52 -3.48
CA GLU A 45 -24.85 -23.82 -4.83
C GLU A 45 -24.09 -22.96 -5.83
N VAL A 46 -23.33 -23.58 -6.74
CA VAL A 46 -22.64 -22.87 -7.82
C VAL A 46 -23.55 -22.81 -9.03
N VAL A 47 -23.81 -21.60 -9.50
CA VAL A 47 -24.62 -21.33 -10.70
C VAL A 47 -23.68 -21.05 -11.85
N GLN A 48 -23.69 -21.93 -12.86
CA GLN A 48 -22.88 -21.83 -14.08
C GLN A 48 -23.76 -22.07 -15.31
N TRP A 49 -23.41 -21.45 -16.42
CA TRP A 49 -24.18 -21.55 -17.64
C TRP A 49 -24.26 -22.99 -18.22
N GLU A 50 -23.22 -23.82 -17.96
CA GLU A 50 -23.22 -25.24 -18.42
C GLU A 50 -24.32 -26.10 -17.78
N PHE A 51 -24.79 -25.74 -16.60
CA PHE A 51 -25.80 -26.48 -15.86
C PHE A 51 -27.22 -25.93 -16.01
N LEU A 52 -27.36 -24.82 -16.73
CA LEU A 52 -28.66 -24.24 -17.00
C LEU A 52 -29.28 -24.86 -18.26
N ASP A 53 -30.58 -25.12 -18.21
CA ASP A 53 -31.31 -25.69 -19.34
C ASP A 53 -31.09 -24.81 -20.61
N PRO A 54 -30.55 -25.41 -21.71
CA PRO A 54 -30.33 -24.69 -22.95
C PRO A 54 -31.63 -24.34 -23.69
N ALA A 55 -32.81 -24.71 -23.16
CA ALA A 55 -34.07 -24.32 -23.75
C ALA A 55 -34.18 -22.80 -23.89
N MET A 56 -34.30 -22.37 -25.13
CA MET A 56 -34.55 -20.93 -25.42
C MET A 56 -35.86 -20.53 -24.76
N PRO A 57 -35.89 -19.45 -23.96
CA PRO A 57 -37.17 -18.89 -23.53
C PRO A 57 -37.97 -18.45 -24.74
N ASP A 58 -39.27 -18.64 -24.71
CA ASP A 58 -40.17 -18.30 -25.82
C ASP A 58 -40.14 -16.81 -26.23
N ASP A 59 -39.56 -15.96 -25.39
CA ASP A 59 -39.59 -14.48 -25.50
C ASP A 59 -38.21 -13.78 -25.28
N GLY A 60 -37.07 -14.47 -25.30
CA GLY A 60 -35.77 -13.84 -25.02
C GLY A 60 -34.54 -14.59 -25.47
N ARG A 61 -33.35 -13.98 -25.23
CA ARG A 61 -32.04 -14.60 -25.46
C ARG A 61 -31.70 -15.54 -24.29
N SER A 62 -30.94 -16.61 -24.54
CA SER A 62 -30.43 -17.48 -23.49
C SER A 62 -29.70 -16.72 -22.38
N GLN A 63 -28.98 -15.64 -22.72
CA GLN A 63 -28.29 -14.77 -21.78
C GLN A 63 -29.24 -14.08 -20.77
N ASP A 64 -30.48 -13.80 -21.16
CA ASP A 64 -31.47 -13.18 -20.25
C ASP A 64 -31.90 -14.15 -19.14
N VAL A 65 -31.82 -15.46 -19.37
CA VAL A 65 -32.03 -16.49 -18.36
C VAL A 65 -30.88 -16.49 -17.34
N TYR A 66 -29.63 -16.42 -17.82
CA TYR A 66 -28.44 -16.38 -16.98
C TYR A 66 -28.41 -15.11 -16.12
N ASN A 67 -28.71 -13.98 -16.69
CA ASN A 67 -28.80 -12.71 -15.97
C ASN A 67 -29.90 -12.70 -14.91
N ARG A 68 -30.99 -13.45 -15.10
CA ARG A 68 -32.02 -13.65 -14.06
C ARG A 68 -31.53 -14.53 -12.92
N GLN A 69 -30.83 -15.63 -13.21
CA GLN A 69 -30.25 -16.49 -12.18
C GLN A 69 -29.18 -15.77 -11.34
N LEU A 70 -28.38 -14.92 -11.98
CA LEU A 70 -27.37 -14.09 -11.28
C LEU A 70 -28.03 -13.21 -10.21
N LYS A 71 -29.20 -12.65 -10.47
CA LYS A 71 -29.93 -11.80 -9.51
C LYS A 71 -30.39 -12.53 -8.27
N ASP A 72 -30.54 -13.86 -8.33
CA ASP A 72 -30.92 -14.72 -7.23
C ASP A 72 -29.72 -15.25 -6.43
N CYS A 73 -28.48 -14.84 -6.79
CA CYS A 73 -27.25 -15.26 -6.13
C CYS A 73 -26.83 -14.31 -5.01
N ASP A 74 -26.11 -14.85 -4.02
CA ASP A 74 -25.55 -14.11 -2.90
C ASP A 74 -24.22 -13.47 -3.27
N GLU A 75 -23.47 -14.13 -4.15
CA GLU A 75 -22.15 -13.69 -4.63
C GLU A 75 -21.98 -13.92 -6.13
N CYS A 76 -21.22 -13.06 -6.78
CA CYS A 76 -20.80 -13.23 -8.17
C CYS A 76 -19.27 -13.17 -8.25
N ILE A 77 -18.67 -14.20 -8.82
CA ILE A 77 -17.25 -14.31 -9.13
C ILE A 77 -17.10 -14.26 -10.65
N VAL A 78 -16.33 -13.30 -11.15
CA VAL A 78 -16.10 -13.12 -12.59
C VAL A 78 -14.62 -13.36 -12.90
N LEU A 79 -14.36 -14.30 -13.81
CA LEU A 79 -13.01 -14.69 -14.21
C LEU A 79 -12.72 -14.27 -15.65
N PHE A 80 -11.63 -13.53 -15.84
CA PHE A 80 -11.10 -13.20 -17.17
C PHE A 80 -9.72 -13.81 -17.37
N TRP A 81 -9.35 -14.08 -18.63
CA TRP A 81 -8.02 -14.54 -18.99
C TRP A 81 -7.44 -13.78 -20.19
N ARG A 82 -7.47 -14.34 -21.40
CA ARG A 82 -6.78 -13.80 -22.58
C ARG A 82 -7.63 -12.87 -23.42
N LYS A 83 -8.95 -12.97 -23.34
CA LYS A 83 -9.90 -12.17 -24.15
C LYS A 83 -11.09 -11.71 -23.34
N LEU A 84 -11.68 -10.61 -23.76
CA LEU A 84 -12.92 -10.11 -23.19
C LEU A 84 -14.11 -10.90 -23.78
N GLY A 85 -14.66 -11.82 -22.99
CA GLY A 85 -15.88 -12.55 -23.36
C GLY A 85 -17.08 -11.61 -23.36
N LYS A 86 -17.80 -11.55 -24.49
CA LYS A 86 -18.99 -10.68 -24.62
C LYS A 86 -20.03 -10.95 -23.52
N TYR A 87 -20.31 -12.20 -23.25
CA TYR A 87 -21.31 -12.61 -22.25
C TYR A 87 -20.78 -12.43 -20.84
N THR A 88 -19.52 -12.75 -20.59
CA THR A 88 -18.86 -12.52 -19.29
C THR A 88 -18.88 -11.06 -18.90
N LYS A 89 -18.69 -10.15 -19.88
CA LYS A 89 -18.84 -8.72 -19.62
C LYS A 89 -20.28 -8.31 -19.33
N GLU A 90 -21.27 -8.88 -20.04
CA GLU A 90 -22.70 -8.63 -19.80
C GLU A 90 -23.12 -9.12 -18.41
N GLU A 91 -22.60 -10.27 -17.95
CA GLU A 91 -22.79 -10.80 -16.61
C GLU A 91 -22.16 -9.90 -15.54
N LEU A 92 -20.94 -9.39 -15.77
CA LEU A 92 -20.31 -8.41 -14.91
C LEU A 92 -21.11 -7.11 -14.81
N ASP A 93 -21.56 -6.56 -15.95
CA ASP A 93 -22.38 -5.34 -15.99
C ASP A 93 -23.70 -5.52 -15.22
N THR A 94 -24.27 -6.72 -15.30
CA THR A 94 -25.49 -7.09 -14.56
C THR A 94 -25.20 -7.22 -13.07
N ALA A 95 -24.16 -7.95 -12.69
CA ALA A 95 -23.75 -8.11 -11.29
C ALA A 95 -23.41 -6.77 -10.63
N TYR A 96 -22.73 -5.88 -11.34
CA TYR A 96 -22.39 -4.55 -10.83
C TYR A 96 -23.66 -3.73 -10.53
N LYS A 97 -24.65 -3.76 -11.39
CA LYS A 97 -25.93 -3.09 -11.15
C LYS A 97 -26.68 -3.68 -9.96
N GLU A 98 -26.73 -5.00 -9.86
CA GLU A 98 -27.42 -5.70 -8.77
C GLU A 98 -26.74 -5.47 -7.41
N LYS A 99 -25.40 -5.40 -7.34
CA LYS A 99 -24.64 -5.11 -6.11
C LYS A 99 -25.05 -3.78 -5.45
N TYR A 100 -25.43 -2.77 -6.27
CA TYR A 100 -25.85 -1.45 -5.80
C TYR A 100 -27.37 -1.25 -5.80
N SER A 101 -28.14 -2.32 -6.01
CA SER A 101 -29.60 -2.35 -5.85
C SER A 101 -29.97 -2.98 -4.51
N ASP A 102 -31.25 -2.95 -4.14
CA ASP A 102 -31.78 -3.70 -2.97
C ASP A 102 -31.89 -5.20 -3.25
N GLY A 103 -31.10 -5.72 -4.18
CA GLY A 103 -31.07 -7.14 -4.58
C GLY A 103 -30.37 -8.04 -3.59
N ARG A 104 -30.37 -9.35 -3.89
CA ARG A 104 -29.74 -10.39 -3.06
C ARG A 104 -28.21 -10.37 -3.13
N LEU A 105 -27.62 -9.89 -4.24
CA LEU A 105 -26.20 -9.92 -4.48
C LEU A 105 -25.42 -9.02 -3.50
N SER A 106 -24.72 -9.62 -2.57
CA SER A 106 -23.98 -8.93 -1.52
C SER A 106 -22.49 -8.71 -1.85
N ARG A 107 -21.94 -9.55 -2.75
CA ARG A 107 -20.52 -9.48 -3.13
C ARG A 107 -20.33 -9.70 -4.62
N LEU A 108 -19.47 -8.88 -5.21
CA LEU A 108 -18.97 -9.02 -6.59
C LEU A 108 -17.45 -8.97 -6.54
N ILE A 109 -16.79 -10.00 -7.09
CA ILE A 109 -15.34 -10.04 -7.23
C ILE A 109 -14.98 -10.35 -8.67
N VAL A 110 -13.99 -9.64 -9.16
CA VAL A 110 -13.46 -9.83 -10.51
C VAL A 110 -12.00 -10.24 -10.42
N TYR A 111 -11.65 -11.32 -11.10
CA TYR A 111 -10.30 -11.84 -11.18
C TYR A 111 -9.82 -11.91 -12.62
N PHE A 112 -8.54 -11.61 -12.81
CA PHE A 112 -7.84 -11.82 -14.07
C PHE A 112 -6.78 -12.90 -13.88
N LYS A 113 -6.82 -13.95 -14.71
CA LYS A 113 -5.80 -14.99 -14.70
C LYS A 113 -4.51 -14.45 -15.29
N ASP A 114 -3.40 -14.65 -14.57
CA ASP A 114 -2.08 -14.22 -15.01
C ASP A 114 -1.76 -14.81 -16.39
N SER A 115 -1.21 -13.99 -17.25
CA SER A 115 -0.88 -14.35 -18.63
C SER A 115 0.52 -13.87 -18.99
N ALA A 116 1.17 -14.57 -19.92
CA ALA A 116 2.44 -14.11 -20.46
C ALA A 116 2.26 -12.75 -21.17
N PRO A 117 3.23 -11.85 -21.11
CA PRO A 117 3.17 -10.58 -21.82
C PRO A 117 2.84 -10.77 -23.32
N GLY A 118 1.88 -10.01 -23.83
CA GLY A 118 1.44 -10.07 -25.23
C GLY A 118 0.45 -11.20 -25.57
N SER A 119 0.00 -11.99 -24.59
CA SER A 119 -1.01 -13.05 -24.80
C SER A 119 -2.45 -12.56 -24.60
N ILE A 120 -2.64 -11.32 -24.15
CA ILE A 120 -3.94 -10.69 -23.88
C ILE A 120 -4.39 -9.94 -25.13
N THR A 121 -5.68 -10.02 -25.48
CA THR A 121 -6.23 -9.24 -26.61
C THR A 121 -6.25 -7.73 -26.28
N PRO A 122 -6.09 -6.87 -27.30
CA PRO A 122 -6.14 -5.43 -27.11
C PRO A 122 -7.44 -4.95 -26.42
N GLU A 123 -8.59 -5.58 -26.72
CA GLU A 123 -9.88 -5.25 -26.15
C GLU A 123 -9.92 -5.57 -24.63
N LEU A 124 -9.27 -6.65 -24.20
CA LEU A 124 -9.20 -6.99 -22.77
C LEU A 124 -8.23 -6.07 -22.05
N GLN A 125 -7.11 -5.69 -22.69
CA GLN A 125 -6.17 -4.73 -22.12
C GLN A 125 -6.82 -3.36 -21.95
N GLU A 126 -7.50 -2.87 -22.96
CA GLU A 126 -8.25 -1.59 -22.88
C GLU A 126 -9.33 -1.64 -21.79
N PHE A 127 -10.05 -2.74 -21.69
CA PHE A 127 -11.05 -2.95 -20.65
C PHE A 127 -10.43 -2.94 -19.24
N TRP A 128 -9.26 -3.58 -19.07
CA TRP A 128 -8.51 -3.56 -17.82
C TRP A 128 -8.11 -2.13 -17.43
N ASP A 129 -7.52 -1.39 -18.35
CA ASP A 129 -7.05 -0.02 -18.13
C ASP A 129 -8.19 0.95 -17.77
N GLN A 130 -9.38 0.71 -18.33
CA GLN A 130 -10.58 1.51 -18.09
C GLN A 130 -11.44 1.01 -16.92
N PHE A 131 -11.13 -0.15 -16.32
CA PHE A 131 -11.98 -0.80 -15.31
C PHE A 131 -12.37 0.11 -14.14
N PRO A 132 -11.44 0.86 -13.49
CA PRO A 132 -11.78 1.73 -12.38
C PRO A 132 -12.71 2.88 -12.79
N GLN A 133 -12.62 3.32 -14.03
CA GLN A 133 -13.45 4.41 -14.54
C GLN A 133 -14.87 3.93 -14.91
N ILE A 134 -14.98 2.69 -15.43
CA ILE A 134 -16.27 2.11 -15.85
C ILE A 134 -17.10 1.72 -14.62
N TYR A 135 -16.48 1.12 -13.62
CA TYR A 135 -17.19 0.55 -12.46
C TYR A 135 -16.99 1.35 -11.17
N ASN A 136 -16.27 2.48 -11.20
CA ASN A 136 -15.92 3.27 -10.02
C ASN A 136 -15.36 2.41 -8.86
N GLU A 137 -14.61 1.38 -9.23
CA GLU A 137 -14.04 0.38 -8.33
C GLU A 137 -12.52 0.32 -8.52
N ARG A 138 -11.81 -0.29 -7.55
CA ARG A 138 -10.39 -0.58 -7.68
C ARG A 138 -10.15 -1.63 -8.78
N TYR A 139 -8.92 -1.70 -9.26
CA TYR A 139 -8.53 -2.74 -10.21
C TYR A 139 -8.91 -4.14 -9.70
N PRO A 140 -9.33 -5.03 -10.58
CA PRO A 140 -9.61 -6.43 -10.25
C PRO A 140 -8.38 -7.13 -9.66
N SER A 141 -8.60 -8.17 -8.90
CA SER A 141 -7.53 -9.05 -8.42
C SER A 141 -6.98 -9.92 -9.54
N SER A 142 -5.74 -10.35 -9.44
CA SER A 142 -5.18 -11.34 -10.37
C SER A 142 -4.98 -12.69 -9.67
N TYR A 143 -5.02 -13.79 -10.43
CA TYR A 143 -4.77 -15.13 -9.92
C TYR A 143 -3.93 -15.96 -10.91
N ARG A 144 -3.15 -16.88 -10.39
CA ARG A 144 -2.37 -17.84 -11.20
C ARG A 144 -3.05 -19.19 -11.28
N SER A 145 -3.61 -19.63 -10.16
CA SER A 145 -4.29 -20.89 -10.02
C SER A 145 -5.65 -20.67 -9.37
N ILE A 146 -6.61 -21.52 -9.72
CA ILE A 146 -7.99 -21.40 -9.24
C ILE A 146 -8.09 -21.63 -7.72
N GLU A 147 -7.17 -22.37 -7.13
CA GLU A 147 -7.12 -22.64 -5.70
C GLU A 147 -7.00 -21.36 -4.87
N SER A 148 -6.40 -20.30 -5.41
CA SER A 148 -6.37 -19.00 -4.72
C SER A 148 -7.76 -18.35 -4.66
N VAL A 149 -8.55 -18.47 -5.74
CA VAL A 149 -9.94 -18.00 -5.80
C VAL A 149 -10.81 -18.81 -4.83
N GLU A 150 -10.61 -20.14 -4.78
CA GLU A 150 -11.29 -21.04 -3.86
C GLU A 150 -11.03 -20.67 -2.39
N SER A 151 -9.78 -20.40 -2.07
CA SER A 151 -9.37 -19.99 -0.72
C SER A 151 -9.98 -18.65 -0.32
N ASP A 152 -9.94 -17.66 -1.20
CA ASP A 152 -10.54 -16.32 -0.98
C ASP A 152 -12.07 -16.42 -0.80
N PHE A 153 -12.70 -17.27 -1.61
CA PHE A 153 -14.12 -17.52 -1.51
C PHE A 153 -14.48 -18.18 -0.16
N LEU A 154 -13.78 -19.25 0.19
CA LEU A 154 -14.06 -19.99 1.44
C LEU A 154 -13.87 -19.11 2.67
N LEU A 155 -12.76 -18.37 2.73
CA LEU A 155 -12.47 -17.46 3.86
C LEU A 155 -13.54 -16.40 4.02
N TYR A 156 -14.00 -15.82 2.92
CA TYR A 156 -15.11 -14.87 2.97
C TYR A 156 -16.42 -15.50 3.44
N PHE A 157 -16.77 -16.66 2.87
CA PHE A 157 -18.01 -17.36 3.21
C PHE A 157 -18.07 -17.71 4.71
N VAL A 158 -17.01 -18.30 5.25
CA VAL A 158 -16.98 -18.69 6.67
C VAL A 158 -16.99 -17.49 7.60
N GLN A 159 -16.34 -16.40 7.22
CA GLN A 159 -16.37 -15.13 7.98
C GLN A 159 -17.77 -14.53 8.00
N ARG A 160 -18.44 -14.48 6.84
CA ARG A 160 -19.79 -13.95 6.71
C ARG A 160 -20.80 -14.75 7.54
N GLU A 161 -20.72 -16.05 7.48
CA GLU A 161 -21.66 -16.95 8.16
C GLU A 161 -21.28 -17.22 9.64
N GLY A 162 -20.21 -16.61 10.13
CA GLY A 162 -19.74 -16.79 11.52
C GLY A 162 -19.31 -18.23 11.84
N ILE A 163 -18.84 -18.97 10.81
CA ILE A 163 -18.41 -20.36 10.97
C ILE A 163 -16.98 -20.35 11.53
N THR A 164 -16.78 -21.00 12.67
CA THR A 164 -15.46 -21.14 13.27
C THR A 164 -14.57 -22.02 12.40
N THR A 165 -13.49 -21.42 11.90
CA THR A 165 -12.46 -22.11 11.12
C THR A 165 -11.19 -22.23 11.93
N SER A 166 -10.47 -23.33 11.75
CA SER A 166 -9.08 -23.47 12.17
C SER A 166 -8.24 -23.86 10.95
N ALA A 167 -7.04 -23.32 10.85
CA ALA A 167 -6.08 -23.75 9.85
C ALA A 167 -5.05 -24.67 10.53
N ARG A 168 -4.79 -25.84 9.94
CA ARG A 168 -3.68 -26.69 10.32
C ARG A 168 -2.66 -26.65 9.20
N VAL A 169 -1.51 -26.06 9.48
CA VAL A 169 -0.44 -25.95 8.52
C VAL A 169 0.76 -26.71 9.07
N THR A 170 1.27 -27.66 8.30
CA THR A 170 2.56 -28.30 8.54
C THR A 170 3.52 -27.87 7.44
N LEU A 171 4.82 -28.04 7.65
CA LEU A 171 5.86 -27.71 6.66
C LEU A 171 5.62 -28.31 5.25
N ASN A 172 4.81 -29.37 5.16
CA ASN A 172 4.54 -30.10 3.93
C ASN A 172 3.06 -30.12 3.50
N ASP A 173 2.15 -29.60 4.36
CA ASP A 173 0.72 -29.74 4.13
C ASP A 173 -0.05 -28.63 4.83
N SER A 174 -0.73 -27.78 4.07
CA SER A 174 -1.49 -26.65 4.57
C SER A 174 -2.97 -26.91 4.34
N GLN A 175 -3.72 -27.18 5.41
CA GLN A 175 -5.13 -27.53 5.33
C GLN A 175 -6.00 -26.51 6.07
N ILE A 176 -7.08 -26.06 5.43
CA ILE A 176 -8.15 -25.33 6.11
C ILE A 176 -9.07 -26.38 6.75
N LEU A 177 -9.31 -26.23 8.05
CA LEU A 177 -10.16 -27.14 8.80
C LEU A 177 -11.46 -26.44 9.21
N LEU A 178 -12.61 -27.04 8.90
CA LEU A 178 -13.91 -26.68 9.48
C LEU A 178 -14.28 -27.76 10.51
N ASN A 179 -14.43 -27.35 11.78
CA ASN A 179 -14.68 -28.28 12.89
C ASN A 179 -13.70 -29.48 12.92
N GLY A 180 -12.41 -29.21 12.69
CA GLY A 180 -11.36 -30.23 12.69
C GLY A 180 -11.31 -31.14 11.46
N LYS A 181 -12.15 -30.91 10.43
CA LYS A 181 -12.13 -31.65 9.18
C LYS A 181 -11.50 -30.84 8.06
N PRO A 182 -10.54 -31.40 7.31
CA PRO A 182 -9.93 -30.69 6.19
C PRO A 182 -10.96 -30.43 5.09
N VAL A 183 -11.05 -29.17 4.65
CA VAL A 183 -11.98 -28.73 3.60
C VAL A 183 -11.26 -28.15 2.38
N GLY A 184 -9.96 -27.91 2.45
CA GLY A 184 -9.14 -27.46 1.33
C GLY A 184 -7.66 -27.52 1.70
N GLU A 185 -6.82 -27.60 0.69
CA GLU A 185 -5.39 -27.35 0.81
C GLU A 185 -5.16 -25.89 0.51
N ILE A 186 -4.50 -25.16 1.43
CA ILE A 186 -3.94 -23.87 1.08
C ILE A 186 -2.80 -24.20 0.12
N SER A 187 -2.93 -23.80 -1.14
CA SER A 187 -1.93 -24.04 -2.17
C SER A 187 -0.52 -23.80 -1.63
N LYS A 188 0.43 -24.68 -1.92
CA LYS A 188 1.85 -24.62 -1.55
C LYS A 188 2.56 -23.41 -2.17
N MET A 189 1.97 -22.23 -2.12
CA MET A 189 2.62 -21.00 -2.53
C MET A 189 3.39 -20.43 -1.35
N SER A 190 4.69 -20.71 -1.32
CA SER A 190 5.56 -19.95 -0.45
C SER A 190 5.45 -18.47 -0.84
N LEU A 191 5.39 -17.56 0.09
CA LEU A 191 5.34 -16.11 -0.18
C LEU A 191 6.60 -15.59 -0.86
N ALA A 192 7.72 -16.29 -0.71
CA ALA A 192 8.81 -16.18 -1.65
C ALA A 192 8.31 -16.42 -3.09
N TYR A 193 7.34 -17.29 -3.32
CA TYR A 193 6.73 -17.56 -4.63
C TYR A 193 5.36 -16.92 -4.83
N GLY A 194 4.66 -16.56 -3.77
CA GLY A 194 3.30 -15.99 -3.80
C GLY A 194 3.25 -14.47 -3.75
N ASN A 195 4.26 -13.81 -3.19
CA ASN A 195 4.33 -12.36 -3.22
C ASN A 195 4.85 -11.93 -4.60
N LYS A 196 3.93 -11.71 -5.53
CA LYS A 196 4.24 -11.29 -6.90
C LYS A 196 5.21 -10.09 -6.96
N PRO A 197 5.06 -9.04 -6.13
CA PRO A 197 6.01 -7.93 -6.11
C PRO A 197 7.43 -8.35 -5.69
N TYR A 198 7.59 -9.16 -4.65
CA TYR A 198 8.92 -9.58 -4.16
C TYR A 198 9.63 -10.51 -5.16
N GLN A 199 8.90 -11.47 -5.74
CA GLN A 199 9.44 -12.34 -6.78
C GLN A 199 9.76 -11.59 -8.07
N LYS A 200 8.93 -10.63 -8.42
CA LYS A 200 9.21 -9.74 -9.54
C LYS A 200 10.50 -8.94 -9.27
N LEU A 201 10.64 -8.38 -8.08
CA LEU A 201 11.85 -7.64 -7.69
C LEU A 201 13.11 -8.52 -7.73
N LEU A 202 13.04 -9.74 -7.21
CA LEU A 202 14.17 -10.68 -7.26
C LEU A 202 14.52 -11.08 -8.70
N ASN A 203 13.52 -11.36 -9.53
CA ASN A 203 13.74 -11.69 -10.94
C ASN A 203 14.26 -10.48 -11.71
N ASP A 204 13.69 -9.29 -11.48
CA ASP A 204 14.16 -8.04 -12.09
C ASP A 204 15.63 -7.77 -11.71
N VAL A 205 16.02 -7.97 -10.45
CA VAL A 205 17.41 -7.85 -9.98
C VAL A 205 18.31 -8.88 -10.69
N ALA A 206 17.90 -10.15 -10.74
CA ALA A 206 18.69 -11.20 -11.37
C ALA A 206 18.85 -11.00 -12.89
N GLU A 207 17.79 -10.56 -13.58
CA GLU A 207 17.85 -10.24 -15.02
C GLU A 207 18.78 -9.05 -15.29
N LEU A 208 18.72 -8.02 -14.44
CA LEU A 208 19.59 -6.85 -14.55
C LEU A 208 21.05 -7.20 -14.27
N GLU A 209 21.33 -8.05 -13.28
CA GLU A 209 22.68 -8.55 -12.98
C GLU A 209 23.23 -9.38 -14.14
N GLN A 210 22.41 -10.23 -14.74
CA GLN A 210 22.80 -11.01 -15.92
C GLN A 210 23.05 -10.12 -17.13
N GLY A 211 22.20 -9.10 -17.35
CA GLY A 211 22.36 -8.11 -18.41
C GLY A 211 23.67 -7.32 -18.29
N LEU A 212 24.07 -7.00 -17.06
CA LEU A 212 25.31 -6.27 -16.75
C LEU A 212 26.59 -7.03 -17.11
N GLN A 213 26.59 -8.36 -17.09
CA GLN A 213 27.77 -9.16 -17.44
C GLN A 213 28.19 -8.99 -18.89
N SER A 214 27.25 -8.71 -19.78
CA SER A 214 27.50 -8.58 -21.23
C SER A 214 27.46 -7.12 -21.74
N ALA A 215 26.96 -6.17 -20.95
CA ALA A 215 26.72 -4.80 -21.37
C ALA A 215 27.97 -3.91 -21.36
N LYS A 216 28.09 -2.98 -22.32
CA LYS A 216 29.18 -2.00 -22.45
C LYS A 216 28.64 -0.59 -22.67
N GLY A 217 29.42 0.42 -22.25
CA GLY A 217 29.11 1.84 -22.49
C GLY A 217 27.80 2.30 -21.77
N THR A 218 27.00 3.06 -22.48
CA THR A 218 25.73 3.65 -21.95
C THR A 218 24.71 2.61 -21.52
N VAL A 219 24.67 1.43 -22.16
CA VAL A 219 23.77 0.32 -21.78
C VAL A 219 24.16 -0.25 -20.42
N ARG A 220 25.47 -0.37 -20.13
CA ARG A 220 25.91 -0.83 -18.80
C ARG A 220 25.54 0.15 -17.69
N LEU A 221 25.60 1.44 -17.98
CA LEU A 221 25.22 2.48 -17.04
C LEU A 221 23.71 2.41 -16.73
N ALA A 222 22.87 2.28 -17.78
CA ALA A 222 21.43 2.16 -17.62
C ALA A 222 21.02 0.90 -16.83
N LEU A 223 21.71 -0.24 -17.05
CA LEU A 223 21.43 -1.47 -16.31
C LEU A 223 21.88 -1.41 -14.84
N ASN A 224 23.01 -0.77 -14.53
CA ASN A 224 23.42 -0.54 -13.14
C ASN A 224 22.38 0.26 -12.38
N THR A 225 21.87 1.26 -13.00
CA THR A 225 20.84 2.18 -12.54
C THR A 225 19.55 1.47 -12.20
N ALA A 226 19.04 0.65 -13.13
CA ALA A 226 17.83 -0.13 -12.89
C ALA A 226 18.04 -1.15 -11.76
N LEU A 227 19.24 -1.69 -11.62
CA LEU A 227 19.61 -2.65 -10.58
C LEU A 227 19.58 -1.99 -9.19
N GLU A 228 20.09 -0.77 -9.04
CA GLU A 228 20.11 -0.07 -7.76
C GLU A 228 18.70 0.32 -7.29
N GLY A 229 17.83 0.78 -8.21
CA GLY A 229 16.43 1.05 -7.88
C GLY A 229 15.69 -0.21 -7.41
N LYS A 230 15.89 -1.33 -8.13
CA LYS A 230 15.29 -2.60 -7.72
C LYS A 230 15.86 -3.15 -6.41
N ARG A 231 17.12 -2.91 -6.13
CA ARG A 231 17.73 -3.23 -4.82
C ARG A 231 17.14 -2.37 -3.70
N LYS A 232 16.82 -1.09 -3.96
CA LYS A 232 16.16 -0.24 -2.98
C LYS A 232 14.73 -0.71 -2.67
N GLU A 233 13.94 -1.01 -3.70
CA GLU A 233 12.61 -1.60 -3.50
C GLU A 233 12.68 -2.93 -2.73
N LEU A 234 13.70 -3.75 -2.99
CA LEU A 234 13.98 -4.99 -2.29
C LEU A 234 14.33 -4.71 -0.83
N GLN A 235 15.18 -3.72 -0.57
CA GLN A 235 15.56 -3.30 0.78
C GLN A 235 14.37 -2.79 1.60
N GLU A 236 13.50 -1.97 1.00
CA GLU A 236 12.27 -1.50 1.67
C GLU A 236 11.33 -2.66 2.04
N MET A 237 11.28 -3.68 1.22
CA MET A 237 10.53 -4.89 1.53
C MET A 237 11.20 -5.71 2.65
N GLU A 238 12.53 -5.81 2.62
CA GLU A 238 13.31 -6.46 3.67
C GLU A 238 13.16 -5.77 5.03
N GLU A 239 13.08 -4.43 5.06
CA GLU A 239 12.84 -3.67 6.30
C GLU A 239 11.47 -3.97 6.91
N LYS A 240 10.42 -4.09 6.07
CA LYS A 240 9.08 -4.53 6.53
C LYS A 240 9.12 -5.94 7.11
N LEU A 241 9.85 -6.85 6.45
CA LEU A 241 10.07 -8.21 6.92
C LEU A 241 10.80 -8.24 8.27
N PHE A 242 11.80 -7.37 8.43
CA PHE A 242 12.56 -7.24 9.67
C PHE A 242 11.68 -6.76 10.83
N ALA A 243 10.77 -5.80 10.60
CA ALA A 243 9.81 -5.34 11.60
C ALA A 243 8.88 -6.48 12.07
N ILE A 244 8.42 -7.30 11.13
CA ILE A 244 7.64 -8.51 11.43
C ILE A 244 8.44 -9.48 12.29
N ALA A 245 9.70 -9.76 11.91
CA ALA A 245 10.59 -10.66 12.64
C ALA A 245 10.88 -10.16 14.06
N GLN A 246 11.03 -8.85 14.26
CA GLN A 246 11.21 -8.27 15.59
C GLN A 246 9.97 -8.43 16.47
N THR A 247 8.78 -8.26 15.93
CA THR A 247 7.53 -8.45 16.68
C THR A 247 7.36 -9.90 17.08
N ILE A 248 7.61 -10.83 16.16
CA ILE A 248 7.62 -12.28 16.44
C ILE A 248 8.61 -12.62 17.55
N MET A 249 9.81 -12.05 17.50
CA MET A 249 10.86 -12.30 18.52
C MET A 249 10.40 -11.83 19.91
N ARG A 250 9.75 -10.66 20.01
CA ARG A 250 9.18 -10.16 21.28
C ARG A 250 8.16 -11.13 21.86
N ILE A 251 7.24 -11.61 21.03
CA ILE A 251 6.26 -12.59 21.47
C ILE A 251 6.94 -13.87 21.95
N THR A 252 7.92 -14.38 21.19
CA THR A 252 8.65 -15.62 21.53
C THR A 252 9.43 -15.49 22.86
N ILE A 253 9.87 -14.29 23.22
CA ILE A 253 10.52 -14.05 24.52
C ILE A 253 9.52 -14.10 25.66
N ASP A 254 8.32 -13.53 25.48
CA ASP A 254 7.29 -13.47 26.51
C ASP A 254 6.50 -14.80 26.66
N ASP A 255 6.34 -15.55 25.57
CA ASP A 255 5.72 -16.89 25.54
C ASP A 255 6.44 -17.79 24.52
N PRO A 256 7.52 -18.46 24.90
CA PRO A 256 8.33 -19.29 23.99
C PRO A 256 7.61 -20.55 23.51
N ASP A 257 6.56 -20.96 24.19
CA ASP A 257 5.78 -22.17 23.88
C ASP A 257 4.55 -21.88 22.99
N ASP A 258 4.36 -20.61 22.56
CA ASP A 258 3.27 -20.27 21.67
C ASP A 258 3.49 -20.86 20.27
N GLU A 259 2.77 -21.95 20.02
CA GLU A 259 2.88 -22.71 18.77
C GLU A 259 2.44 -21.91 17.53
N GLN A 260 1.42 -21.04 17.66
CA GLN A 260 0.94 -20.20 16.54
C GLN A 260 2.01 -19.19 16.12
N VAL A 261 2.64 -18.55 17.10
CA VAL A 261 3.69 -17.57 16.84
C VAL A 261 4.95 -18.25 16.30
N ARG A 262 5.30 -19.43 16.81
CA ARG A 262 6.45 -20.20 16.30
C ARG A 262 6.25 -20.54 14.82
N GLN A 263 5.08 -21.03 14.43
CA GLN A 263 4.76 -21.34 13.05
C GLN A 263 4.68 -20.07 12.18
N ALA A 264 4.08 -18.98 12.70
CA ALA A 264 4.05 -17.71 12.01
C ALA A 264 5.45 -17.13 11.75
N LYS A 265 6.38 -17.32 12.69
CA LYS A 265 7.80 -16.97 12.55
C LYS A 265 8.46 -17.75 11.41
N ASP A 266 8.26 -19.05 11.36
CA ASP A 266 8.84 -19.90 10.33
C ASP A 266 8.31 -19.49 8.95
N TYR A 267 7.01 -19.22 8.83
CA TYR A 267 6.41 -18.71 7.60
C TYR A 267 6.89 -17.30 7.23
N ALA A 268 7.00 -16.40 8.20
CA ALA A 268 7.49 -15.05 7.93
C ALA A 268 8.97 -15.06 7.50
N ALA A 269 9.79 -15.92 8.11
CA ALA A 269 11.19 -16.11 7.76
C ALA A 269 11.37 -16.68 6.33
N GLU A 270 10.41 -17.47 5.87
CA GLU A 270 10.35 -17.99 4.49
C GLU A 270 9.67 -17.01 3.52
N GLY A 271 9.19 -15.86 4.00
CA GLY A 271 8.42 -14.91 3.20
C GLY A 271 6.96 -15.32 2.94
N LYS A 272 6.41 -16.26 3.70
CA LYS A 272 5.06 -16.82 3.57
C LYS A 272 4.07 -16.05 4.46
N PHE A 273 3.74 -14.80 4.06
CA PHE A 273 2.93 -13.90 4.90
C PHE A 273 1.45 -14.28 4.97
N GLU A 274 0.91 -14.84 3.89
CA GLU A 274 -0.50 -15.27 3.85
C GLU A 274 -0.72 -16.45 4.82
N GLU A 275 0.21 -17.39 4.86
CA GLU A 275 0.17 -18.50 5.78
C GLU A 275 0.37 -18.03 7.23
N ALA A 276 1.25 -17.06 7.45
CA ALA A 276 1.39 -16.43 8.76
C ALA A 276 0.11 -15.70 9.21
N LEU A 277 -0.57 -15.01 8.28
CA LEU A 277 -1.87 -14.36 8.54
C LEU A 277 -2.98 -15.37 8.84
N ALA A 278 -3.01 -16.50 8.13
CA ALA A 278 -4.00 -17.56 8.36
C ALA A 278 -3.88 -18.17 9.77
N LEU A 279 -2.67 -18.21 10.33
CA LEU A 279 -2.44 -18.66 11.71
C LEU A 279 -2.96 -17.66 12.76
N LEU A 280 -2.94 -16.36 12.44
CA LEU A 280 -3.32 -15.30 13.38
C LEU A 280 -4.78 -14.87 13.12
N GLY A 281 -5.73 -15.77 13.34
CA GLY A 281 -7.16 -15.53 13.16
C GLY A 281 -7.65 -14.31 13.95
N GLU A 282 -8.30 -13.34 13.27
CA GLU A 282 -8.72 -12.08 13.89
C GLU A 282 -9.68 -12.30 15.06
N ASP A 283 -10.70 -13.13 14.86
CA ASP A 283 -11.72 -13.40 15.87
C ASP A 283 -11.16 -14.12 17.10
N GLU A 284 -10.22 -15.06 16.92
CA GLU A 284 -9.56 -15.78 17.99
C GLU A 284 -8.69 -14.87 18.85
N LEU A 285 -7.89 -14.01 18.21
CA LEU A 285 -7.03 -13.05 18.91
C LEU A 285 -7.85 -12.02 19.71
N ILE A 286 -8.94 -11.55 19.14
CA ILE A 286 -9.84 -10.61 19.81
C ILE A 286 -10.56 -11.27 20.99
N ALA A 287 -11.08 -12.48 20.80
CA ALA A 287 -11.74 -13.23 21.87
C ALA A 287 -10.77 -13.56 23.01
N GLU A 288 -9.53 -13.94 22.71
CA GLU A 288 -8.48 -14.17 23.70
C GLU A 288 -8.14 -12.88 24.46
N ALA A 289 -7.90 -11.78 23.74
CA ALA A 289 -7.59 -10.49 24.36
C ALA A 289 -8.74 -9.98 25.24
N GLN A 290 -10.00 -10.15 24.83
CA GLN A 290 -11.18 -9.82 25.64
C GLN A 290 -11.25 -10.66 26.92
N ARG A 291 -11.02 -11.97 26.79
CA ARG A 291 -11.02 -12.89 27.94
C ARG A 291 -9.93 -12.54 28.95
N LEU A 292 -8.73 -12.24 28.47
CA LEU A 292 -7.58 -11.88 29.29
C LEU A 292 -7.75 -10.50 29.96
N SER A 293 -8.35 -9.54 29.24
CA SER A 293 -8.69 -8.23 29.79
C SER A 293 -9.69 -8.32 30.95
N ALA A 294 -10.63 -9.26 30.91
CA ALA A 294 -11.60 -9.48 31.97
C ALA A 294 -10.99 -10.15 33.22
N LEU A 295 -9.85 -10.82 33.12
CA LEU A 295 -9.14 -11.51 34.22
C LEU A 295 -8.10 -10.63 34.94
N ALA A 296 -7.95 -9.44 34.61
CA ALA A 296 -7.21 -8.22 34.90
C ALA A 296 -6.02 -8.18 35.90
N ALA A 297 -5.75 -9.10 36.77
CA ALA A 297 -4.68 -8.90 37.77
C ALA A 297 -3.54 -9.95 37.79
N ALA A 298 -3.73 -11.11 37.19
CA ALA A 298 -2.76 -12.22 37.27
C ALA A 298 -2.10 -12.59 35.94
N VAL A 299 -2.42 -11.87 34.83
CA VAL A 299 -2.15 -12.36 33.48
C VAL A 299 -1.52 -11.29 32.54
N ASN A 300 -0.83 -10.28 33.09
CA ASN A 300 -0.22 -9.20 32.30
C ASN A 300 0.62 -9.68 31.10
N ASN A 301 1.40 -10.74 31.25
CA ASN A 301 2.25 -11.25 30.16
C ASN A 301 1.43 -11.89 29.03
N LYS A 302 0.43 -12.70 29.34
CA LYS A 302 -0.41 -13.34 28.31
C LYS A 302 -1.25 -12.31 27.55
N GLN A 303 -1.75 -11.27 28.23
CA GLN A 303 -2.48 -10.18 27.57
C GLN A 303 -1.55 -9.39 26.63
N ARG A 304 -0.31 -9.11 27.06
CA ARG A 304 0.71 -8.47 26.23
C ARG A 304 1.01 -9.29 24.98
N VAL A 305 1.18 -10.59 25.12
CA VAL A 305 1.40 -11.50 23.97
C VAL A 305 0.22 -11.45 23.00
N SER A 306 -1.02 -11.42 23.49
CA SER A 306 -2.21 -11.30 22.63
C SER A 306 -2.25 -9.97 21.86
N VAL A 307 -1.86 -8.85 22.48
CA VAL A 307 -1.75 -7.56 21.81
C VAL A 307 -0.66 -7.61 20.73
N GLU A 308 0.51 -8.18 21.01
CA GLU A 308 1.60 -8.32 20.05
C GLU A 308 1.18 -9.20 18.84
N LYS A 309 0.37 -10.23 19.04
CA LYS A 309 -0.21 -11.02 17.95
C LYS A 309 -1.12 -10.17 17.05
N ILE A 310 -1.94 -9.29 17.63
CA ILE A 310 -2.77 -8.35 16.86
C ILE A 310 -1.88 -7.39 16.06
N VAL A 311 -0.81 -6.87 16.68
CA VAL A 311 0.17 -6.00 15.99
C VAL A 311 0.85 -6.74 14.85
N LEU A 312 1.27 -7.99 15.08
CA LEU A 312 1.85 -8.83 14.03
C LEU A 312 0.86 -9.04 12.87
N ARG A 313 -0.42 -9.29 13.17
CA ARG A 313 -1.46 -9.39 12.13
C ARG A 313 -1.60 -8.10 11.31
N ILE A 314 -1.57 -6.93 11.95
CA ILE A 314 -1.60 -5.63 11.26
C ILE A 314 -0.40 -5.50 10.31
N GLN A 315 0.79 -5.85 10.77
CA GLN A 315 2.02 -5.78 9.98
C GLN A 315 1.96 -6.72 8.78
N LEU A 316 1.46 -7.94 8.98
CA LEU A 316 1.29 -8.93 7.91
C LEU A 316 0.24 -8.49 6.88
N LEU A 317 -0.92 -7.94 7.31
CA LEU A 317 -1.93 -7.37 6.41
C LEU A 317 -1.36 -6.21 5.59
N SER A 318 -0.58 -5.33 6.23
CA SER A 318 0.07 -4.20 5.57
C SER A 318 1.15 -4.64 4.57
N ALA A 319 1.80 -5.78 4.80
CA ALA A 319 2.79 -6.35 3.90
C ALA A 319 2.13 -7.09 2.73
N ALA A 320 1.11 -7.89 3.00
CA ALA A 320 0.42 -8.70 2.01
C ALA A 320 -0.45 -7.87 1.06
N LYS A 321 -1.18 -6.86 1.59
CA LYS A 321 -2.14 -6.01 0.85
C LYS A 321 -3.13 -6.81 -0.01
N SER A 322 -3.34 -8.08 0.34
CA SER A 322 -4.03 -9.09 -0.46
C SER A 322 -5.55 -8.97 -0.44
N VAL A 323 -6.10 -8.27 0.55
CA VAL A 323 -7.54 -8.12 0.74
C VAL A 323 -7.95 -6.68 0.45
N ILE A 324 -8.98 -6.46 -0.37
CA ILE A 324 -9.49 -5.12 -0.72
C ILE A 324 -9.78 -4.27 0.53
N THR A 325 -10.15 -4.89 1.64
CA THR A 325 -10.51 -4.24 2.90
C THR A 325 -9.37 -4.14 3.92
N TRP A 326 -8.12 -4.47 3.53
CA TRP A 326 -6.98 -4.54 4.47
C TRP A 326 -6.79 -3.25 5.29
N VAL A 327 -6.97 -2.09 4.69
CA VAL A 327 -6.87 -0.80 5.39
C VAL A 327 -7.90 -0.70 6.52
N GLN A 328 -9.16 -1.04 6.23
CA GLN A 328 -10.24 -0.98 7.23
C GLN A 328 -10.04 -2.00 8.35
N GLN A 329 -9.56 -3.19 8.00
CA GLN A 329 -9.19 -4.22 8.98
C GLN A 329 -8.07 -3.71 9.89
N CYS A 330 -7.00 -3.15 9.34
CA CYS A 330 -5.91 -2.57 10.12
C CYS A 330 -6.39 -1.42 11.03
N ILE A 331 -7.27 -0.54 10.56
CA ILE A 331 -7.86 0.52 11.38
C ILE A 331 -8.58 -0.08 12.61
N ASN A 332 -9.40 -1.10 12.39
CA ASN A 332 -10.14 -1.74 13.47
C ASN A 332 -9.22 -2.47 14.45
N LEU A 333 -8.23 -3.20 13.91
CA LEU A 333 -7.25 -3.92 14.72
C LEU A 333 -6.37 -2.98 15.55
N TYR A 334 -5.94 -1.85 15.00
CA TYR A 334 -5.22 -0.84 15.79
C TYR A 334 -6.03 -0.30 16.95
N ARG A 335 -7.31 0.02 16.73
CA ARG A 335 -8.21 0.49 17.82
C ARG A 335 -8.32 -0.56 18.92
N GLN A 336 -8.44 -1.82 18.57
CA GLN A 336 -8.53 -2.93 19.52
C GLN A 336 -7.20 -3.19 20.22
N ALA A 337 -6.09 -3.23 19.47
CA ALA A 337 -4.76 -3.41 20.05
C ALA A 337 -4.45 -2.35 21.10
N VAL A 338 -4.70 -1.08 20.82
CA VAL A 338 -4.50 0.03 21.78
C VAL A 338 -5.40 -0.14 23.00
N ALA A 339 -6.69 -0.46 22.81
CA ALA A 339 -7.61 -0.67 23.93
C ALA A 339 -7.15 -1.80 24.86
N PHE A 340 -6.66 -2.90 24.29
CA PHE A 340 -6.15 -4.05 25.07
C PHE A 340 -4.76 -3.81 25.65
N ALA A 341 -3.93 -2.97 25.02
CA ALA A 341 -2.60 -2.63 25.51
C ALA A 341 -2.64 -1.73 26.77
N ARG A 342 -3.63 -0.85 26.90
CA ARG A 342 -3.73 0.12 28.00
C ARG A 342 -3.53 -0.48 29.40
N PRO A 343 -4.13 -1.63 29.79
CA PRO A 343 -3.95 -2.19 31.12
C PRO A 343 -2.65 -2.98 31.31
N CYS A 344 -1.90 -3.31 30.26
CA CYS A 344 -0.78 -4.24 30.35
C CYS A 344 0.57 -3.72 29.79
N TYR A 345 0.55 -2.65 29.00
CA TYR A 345 1.78 -2.07 28.44
C TYR A 345 2.38 -1.05 29.39
N ALA A 346 3.71 -0.99 29.41
CA ALA A 346 4.43 0.13 29.98
C ALA A 346 4.12 1.42 29.17
N PRO A 347 4.18 2.60 29.80
CA PRO A 347 3.81 3.87 29.13
C PRO A 347 4.55 4.09 27.81
N PHE A 348 5.82 3.74 27.71
CA PHE A 348 6.64 3.88 26.51
C PHE A 348 6.16 2.93 25.39
N ASP A 349 5.88 1.67 25.71
CA ASP A 349 5.42 0.67 24.74
C ASP A 349 4.03 1.04 24.22
N LEU A 350 3.15 1.52 25.12
CA LEU A 350 1.83 2.00 24.76
C LEU A 350 1.90 3.24 23.85
N ALA A 351 2.74 4.21 24.19
CA ALA A 351 2.96 5.39 23.35
C ALA A 351 3.48 5.02 21.96
N SER A 352 4.39 4.05 21.87
CA SER A 352 4.91 3.53 20.60
C SER A 352 3.83 2.88 19.74
N LEU A 353 2.93 2.09 20.35
CA LEU A 353 1.81 1.49 19.64
C LEU A 353 0.81 2.54 19.15
N ILE A 354 0.46 3.51 20.00
CA ILE A 354 -0.46 4.61 19.63
C ILE A 354 0.16 5.49 18.54
N PHE A 355 1.47 5.74 18.59
CA PHE A 355 2.19 6.46 17.52
C PHE A 355 2.11 5.72 16.18
N SER A 356 2.27 4.41 16.18
CA SER A 356 2.14 3.58 14.98
C SER A 356 0.71 3.62 14.43
N GLN A 357 -0.29 3.58 15.32
CA GLN A 357 -1.70 3.78 14.97
C GLN A 357 -1.93 5.17 14.34
N ALA A 358 -1.43 6.23 14.96
CA ALA A 358 -1.59 7.60 14.48
C ALA A 358 -1.02 7.77 13.06
N LYS A 359 0.20 7.26 12.84
CA LYS A 359 0.85 7.29 11.52
C LYS A 359 0.02 6.53 10.47
N PHE A 360 -0.42 5.32 10.81
CA PHE A 360 -1.25 4.54 9.90
C PHE A 360 -2.58 5.24 9.57
N PHE A 361 -3.19 5.87 10.57
CA PHE A 361 -4.44 6.63 10.38
C PHE A 361 -4.22 7.86 9.49
N GLN A 362 -3.14 8.60 9.67
CA GLN A 362 -2.75 9.73 8.81
C GLN A 362 -2.57 9.28 7.36
N GLU A 363 -1.79 8.23 7.12
CA GLU A 363 -1.53 7.67 5.79
C GLU A 363 -2.80 7.17 5.07
N ASN A 364 -3.87 6.88 5.83
CA ASN A 364 -5.14 6.39 5.31
C ASN A 364 -6.30 7.40 5.49
N ASN A 365 -5.99 8.69 5.56
CA ASN A 365 -6.93 9.82 5.60
C ASN A 365 -7.89 9.82 6.81
N GLN A 366 -7.54 9.14 7.90
CA GLN A 366 -8.27 9.22 9.17
C GLN A 366 -7.68 10.35 10.03
N PHE A 367 -7.72 11.58 9.52
CA PHE A 367 -6.96 12.70 10.06
C PHE A 367 -7.36 13.10 11.48
N LYS A 368 -8.65 13.03 11.81
CA LYS A 368 -9.13 13.37 13.15
C LYS A 368 -8.62 12.38 14.19
N GLU A 369 -8.79 11.11 13.95
CA GLU A 369 -8.33 10.05 14.85
C GLU A 369 -6.80 10.01 14.94
N ALA A 370 -6.10 10.32 13.86
CA ALA A 370 -4.64 10.45 13.86
C ALA A 370 -4.19 11.59 14.79
N ALA A 371 -4.83 12.76 14.72
CA ALA A 371 -4.53 13.88 15.59
C ALA A 371 -4.80 13.56 17.08
N GLU A 372 -5.94 12.94 17.39
CA GLU A 372 -6.28 12.50 18.75
C GLU A 372 -5.21 11.51 19.28
N ALA A 373 -4.77 10.57 18.46
CA ALA A 373 -3.74 9.60 18.83
C ALA A 373 -2.37 10.26 19.04
N TYR A 374 -1.95 11.20 18.19
CA TYR A 374 -0.70 11.94 18.43
C TYR A 374 -0.74 12.77 19.71
N LEU A 375 -1.87 13.42 20.02
CA LEU A 375 -2.03 14.17 21.28
C LEU A 375 -1.95 13.26 22.51
N GLU A 376 -2.50 12.06 22.41
CA GLU A 376 -2.38 11.06 23.47
C GLU A 376 -0.93 10.61 23.67
N VAL A 377 -0.20 10.32 22.57
CA VAL A 377 1.23 10.00 22.62
C VAL A 377 2.03 11.11 23.30
N LEU A 378 1.76 12.37 22.92
CA LEU A 378 2.43 13.52 23.53
C LEU A 378 2.22 13.59 25.05
N SER A 379 1.01 13.27 25.53
CA SER A 379 0.74 13.22 26.97
C SER A 379 1.66 12.23 27.68
N TYR A 380 1.73 10.98 27.17
CA TYR A 380 2.61 9.95 27.73
C TYR A 380 4.10 10.32 27.68
N LEU A 381 4.56 10.82 26.54
CA LEU A 381 5.98 11.14 26.35
C LEU A 381 6.43 12.33 27.22
N ARG A 382 5.55 13.34 27.38
CA ARG A 382 5.80 14.48 28.26
C ARG A 382 5.89 14.07 29.73
N GLU A 383 5.01 13.17 30.19
CA GLU A 383 5.06 12.62 31.54
C GLU A 383 6.37 11.86 31.81
N GLN A 384 6.93 11.20 30.80
CA GLN A 384 8.20 10.48 30.91
C GLN A 384 9.43 11.36 30.70
N GLY A 385 9.26 12.60 30.25
CA GLY A 385 10.37 13.50 29.91
C GLY A 385 11.15 13.07 28.66
N ASP A 386 10.55 12.29 27.76
CA ASP A 386 11.18 11.82 26.52
C ASP A 386 11.13 12.89 25.43
N LEU A 387 11.98 13.90 25.59
CA LEU A 387 12.01 15.06 24.70
C LEU A 387 12.25 14.73 23.23
N PRO A 388 13.15 13.79 22.84
CA PRO A 388 13.33 13.42 21.44
C PRO A 388 12.02 12.92 20.78
N ASN A 389 11.32 12.02 21.46
CA ASN A 389 10.07 11.47 20.95
C ASN A 389 8.91 12.48 21.02
N VAL A 390 8.92 13.41 21.99
CA VAL A 390 7.98 14.54 22.02
C VAL A 390 8.16 15.39 20.76
N ALA A 391 9.39 15.83 20.43
CA ALA A 391 9.65 16.66 19.27
C ALA A 391 9.27 15.95 17.96
N ARG A 392 9.59 14.67 17.83
CA ARG A 392 9.21 13.86 16.66
C ARG A 392 7.68 13.77 16.51
N THR A 393 6.97 13.57 17.60
CA THR A 393 5.50 13.48 17.58
C THR A 393 4.86 14.82 17.25
N LEU A 394 5.38 15.92 17.80
CA LEU A 394 4.95 17.29 17.47
C LEU A 394 5.13 17.59 15.99
N ASN A 395 6.29 17.23 15.42
CA ASN A 395 6.54 17.47 13.99
C ASN A 395 5.56 16.68 13.11
N ASN A 396 5.22 15.44 13.45
CA ASN A 396 4.22 14.66 12.71
C ASN A 396 2.80 15.22 12.86
N LEU A 397 2.43 15.67 14.06
CA LEU A 397 1.14 16.30 14.30
C LEU A 397 1.03 17.63 13.56
N ALA A 398 2.10 18.42 13.51
CA ALA A 398 2.17 19.65 12.75
C ALA A 398 2.00 19.40 11.24
N ASN A 399 2.66 18.37 10.69
CA ASN A 399 2.45 17.94 9.30
C ASN A 399 0.96 17.63 9.05
N LEU A 400 0.34 16.83 9.90
CA LEU A 400 -1.08 16.47 9.81
C LEU A 400 -1.99 17.70 9.85
N ARG A 401 -1.70 18.66 10.74
CA ARG A 401 -2.48 19.89 10.86
C ARG A 401 -2.29 20.82 9.67
N SER A 402 -1.08 20.89 9.14
CA SER A 402 -0.80 21.61 7.90
C SER A 402 -1.60 21.03 6.73
N ASP A 403 -1.63 19.71 6.59
CA ASP A 403 -2.40 19.01 5.56
C ASP A 403 -3.92 19.22 5.71
N THR A 404 -4.40 19.42 6.93
CA THR A 404 -5.81 19.71 7.24
C THR A 404 -6.12 21.21 7.34
N HIS A 405 -5.18 22.08 6.96
CA HIS A 405 -5.30 23.54 6.95
C HIS A 405 -5.47 24.20 8.33
N ASP A 406 -5.12 23.52 9.42
CA ASP A 406 -5.01 24.12 10.76
C ASP A 406 -3.61 24.73 10.94
N PHE A 407 -3.30 25.73 10.12
CA PHE A 407 -1.96 26.29 9.99
C PHE A 407 -1.42 26.90 11.29
N LYS A 408 -2.32 27.50 12.10
CA LYS A 408 -1.90 28.10 13.37
C LYS A 408 -1.40 27.05 14.35
N ALA A 409 -2.14 25.97 14.52
CA ALA A 409 -1.73 24.90 15.42
C ALA A 409 -0.50 24.15 14.88
N ALA A 410 -0.40 23.97 13.55
CA ALA A 410 0.80 23.42 12.92
C ALA A 410 2.05 24.25 13.21
N GLU A 411 1.95 25.58 13.14
CA GLU A 411 3.05 26.49 13.45
C GLU A 411 3.51 26.37 14.91
N GLU A 412 2.55 26.39 15.86
CA GLU A 412 2.83 26.25 17.29
C GLU A 412 3.57 24.94 17.58
N GLU A 413 3.16 23.85 16.97
CA GLU A 413 3.76 22.52 17.16
C GLU A 413 5.12 22.38 16.51
N TYR A 414 5.32 22.91 15.29
CA TYR A 414 6.65 22.96 14.68
C TYR A 414 7.63 23.80 15.51
N GLN A 415 7.19 24.97 16.03
CA GLN A 415 8.02 25.81 16.86
C GLN A 415 8.42 25.12 18.17
N GLU A 416 7.51 24.40 18.82
CA GLU A 416 7.82 23.60 20.01
C GLU A 416 8.81 22.48 19.67
N ALA A 417 8.57 21.73 18.58
CA ALA A 417 9.48 20.66 18.14
C ALA A 417 10.88 21.20 17.84
N LEU A 418 10.96 22.31 17.12
CA LEU A 418 12.20 22.98 16.77
C LEU A 418 12.98 23.45 18.01
N ALA A 419 12.28 24.00 19.00
CA ALA A 419 12.90 24.43 20.25
C ALA A 419 13.53 23.23 21.00
N ILE A 420 12.82 22.11 21.06
CA ILE A 420 13.34 20.89 21.70
C ILE A 420 14.55 20.35 20.93
N TYR A 421 14.45 20.20 19.60
CA TYR A 421 15.57 19.69 18.80
C TYR A 421 16.80 20.59 18.87
N ARG A 422 16.63 21.91 18.85
CA ARG A 422 17.75 22.86 19.06
C ARG A 422 18.43 22.70 20.42
N GLU A 423 17.66 22.43 21.48
CA GLU A 423 18.23 22.19 22.81
C GLU A 423 19.00 20.87 22.83
N LEU A 424 18.44 19.81 22.26
CA LEU A 424 19.10 18.50 22.14
C LEU A 424 20.38 18.58 21.28
N ALA A 425 20.36 19.35 20.20
CA ALA A 425 21.50 19.53 19.31
C ALA A 425 22.69 20.25 19.98
N LYS A 426 22.49 20.99 21.08
CA LYS A 426 23.60 21.58 21.84
C LYS A 426 24.51 20.53 22.48
N THR A 427 23.94 19.38 22.86
CA THR A 427 24.66 18.29 23.50
C THR A 427 25.08 17.21 22.52
N THR A 428 24.27 16.96 21.51
CA THR A 428 24.49 15.88 20.52
C THR A 428 24.14 16.39 19.12
N PRO A 429 24.96 17.30 18.54
CA PRO A 429 24.65 17.95 17.28
C PRO A 429 24.49 16.95 16.13
N GLU A 430 25.35 15.94 16.04
CA GLU A 430 25.31 14.93 14.98
C GLU A 430 24.00 14.13 14.94
N ALA A 431 23.35 13.95 16.10
CA ALA A 431 22.10 13.21 16.19
C ALA A 431 20.86 14.08 15.87
N TYR A 432 20.89 15.37 16.19
CA TYR A 432 19.68 16.20 16.16
C TYR A 432 19.71 17.38 15.20
N LEU A 433 20.87 17.76 14.63
CA LEU A 433 20.90 18.80 13.58
C LEU A 433 20.10 18.39 12.33
N PRO A 434 20.09 17.13 11.90
CA PRO A 434 19.18 16.72 10.82
C PRO A 434 17.71 16.99 11.12
N ASP A 435 17.26 16.70 12.35
CA ASP A 435 15.88 16.95 12.78
C ASP A 435 15.56 18.45 12.88
N VAL A 436 16.54 19.28 13.31
CA VAL A 436 16.42 20.75 13.30
C VAL A 436 16.18 21.23 11.86
N ALA A 437 17.01 20.79 10.91
CA ALA A 437 16.92 21.23 9.52
C ALA A 437 15.60 20.73 8.86
N MET A 438 15.20 19.50 9.12
CA MET A 438 13.93 18.97 8.65
C MET A 438 12.74 19.76 9.18
N THR A 439 12.72 20.06 10.48
CA THR A 439 11.64 20.84 11.11
C THR A 439 11.59 22.28 10.57
N LEU A 440 12.75 22.91 10.36
CA LEU A 440 12.85 24.22 9.71
C LEU A 440 12.28 24.19 8.29
N ASN A 441 12.64 23.19 7.50
CA ASN A 441 12.12 23.04 6.14
C ASN A 441 10.60 22.86 6.11
N ASN A 442 10.04 22.07 7.04
CA ASN A 442 8.59 21.89 7.16
C ASN A 442 7.89 23.18 7.60
N LEU A 443 8.45 23.92 8.56
CA LEU A 443 7.94 25.22 9.02
C LEU A 443 8.00 26.25 7.89
N ALA A 444 9.08 26.26 7.12
CA ALA A 444 9.22 27.12 5.94
C ALA A 444 8.16 26.80 4.87
N ASN A 445 7.86 25.53 4.62
CA ASN A 445 6.76 25.12 3.74
C ASN A 445 5.42 25.69 4.25
N LEU A 446 5.16 25.59 5.55
CA LEU A 446 3.96 26.15 6.18
C LEU A 446 3.87 27.67 5.97
N HIS A 447 4.96 28.41 6.27
CA HIS A 447 5.01 29.86 6.09
C HIS A 447 4.89 30.27 4.62
N SER A 448 5.47 29.50 3.70
CA SER A 448 5.27 29.72 2.25
C SER A 448 3.81 29.56 1.86
N ASN A 449 3.12 28.52 2.35
CA ASN A 449 1.70 28.27 2.08
C ASN A 449 0.79 29.32 2.70
N THR A 450 1.19 29.93 3.81
CA THR A 450 0.47 31.01 4.48
C THR A 450 0.91 32.41 4.01
N HIS A 451 1.78 32.49 2.99
CA HIS A 451 2.30 33.71 2.39
C HIS A 451 3.18 34.57 3.30
N ASP A 452 3.71 34.02 4.40
CA ASP A 452 4.81 34.65 5.14
C ASP A 452 6.16 34.28 4.51
N PHE A 453 6.36 34.80 3.31
CA PHE A 453 7.55 34.50 2.50
C PHE A 453 8.87 34.89 3.18
N LYS A 454 8.85 35.91 4.05
CA LYS A 454 10.05 36.35 4.76
C LYS A 454 10.48 35.36 5.83
N ALA A 455 9.54 34.82 6.58
CA ALA A 455 9.81 33.76 7.55
C ALA A 455 10.28 32.50 6.83
N ALA A 456 9.56 32.09 5.79
CA ALA A 456 9.89 30.91 4.98
C ALA A 456 11.31 30.95 4.42
N GLU A 457 11.72 32.11 3.83
CA GLU A 457 13.07 32.30 3.28
C GLU A 457 14.15 32.09 4.34
N LYS A 458 13.99 32.74 5.51
CA LYS A 458 14.94 32.61 6.61
C LYS A 458 15.10 31.16 7.08
N GLU A 459 14.00 30.46 7.21
CA GLU A 459 13.97 29.06 7.71
C GLU A 459 14.57 28.09 6.69
N TYR A 460 14.24 28.25 5.40
CA TYR A 460 14.90 27.48 4.35
C TYR A 460 16.41 27.72 4.30
N GLN A 461 16.85 28.99 4.43
CA GLN A 461 18.26 29.30 4.43
C GLN A 461 18.99 28.69 5.63
N GLU A 462 18.37 28.71 6.83
CA GLU A 462 18.93 28.08 8.02
C GLU A 462 18.99 26.54 7.84
N ALA A 463 17.91 25.91 7.33
CA ALA A 463 17.89 24.47 7.04
C ALA A 463 18.97 24.10 6.01
N LEU A 464 19.08 24.87 4.94
CA LEU A 464 20.06 24.65 3.88
C LEU A 464 21.50 24.74 4.40
N ALA A 465 21.79 25.70 5.28
CA ALA A 465 23.11 25.84 5.90
C ALA A 465 23.46 24.59 6.72
N ILE A 466 22.52 24.09 7.54
CA ILE A 466 22.72 22.88 8.34
C ILE A 466 22.94 21.67 7.44
N TYR A 467 22.10 21.46 6.43
CA TYR A 467 22.24 20.31 5.52
C TYR A 467 23.54 20.36 4.71
N ARG A 468 23.99 21.56 4.28
CA ARG A 468 25.29 21.71 3.61
C ARG A 468 26.46 21.35 4.53
N ASP A 469 26.42 21.74 5.79
CA ASP A 469 27.45 21.37 6.76
C ASP A 469 27.47 19.86 7.01
N LEU A 470 26.32 19.22 7.16
CA LEU A 470 26.20 17.77 7.31
C LEU A 470 26.67 17.03 6.06
N ALA A 471 26.38 17.55 4.88
CA ALA A 471 26.80 16.96 3.60
C ALA A 471 28.32 17.01 3.37
N GLN A 472 29.07 17.87 4.08
CA GLN A 472 30.55 17.86 4.01
C GLN A 472 31.13 16.56 4.58
N THR A 473 30.48 15.99 5.59
CA THR A 473 30.94 14.76 6.25
C THR A 473 30.26 13.52 5.69
N THR A 474 28.99 13.61 5.32
CA THR A 474 28.17 12.49 4.83
C THR A 474 27.35 12.93 3.62
N PRO A 475 27.99 13.16 2.46
CA PRO A 475 27.31 13.70 1.28
C PRO A 475 26.17 12.82 0.79
N GLU A 476 26.33 11.50 0.82
CA GLU A 476 25.32 10.54 0.36
C GLU A 476 24.03 10.61 1.17
N ALA A 477 24.12 10.93 2.46
CA ALA A 477 22.96 11.05 3.34
C ALA A 477 22.22 12.39 3.18
N TYR A 478 22.93 13.50 2.97
CA TYR A 478 22.34 14.84 3.10
C TYR A 478 22.30 15.68 1.82
N LEU A 479 23.00 15.30 0.74
CA LEU A 479 22.84 15.98 -0.56
C LEU A 479 21.40 15.92 -1.10
N PRO A 480 20.62 14.84 -0.91
CA PRO A 480 19.20 14.84 -1.25
C PRO A 480 18.41 15.97 -0.54
N ASP A 481 18.66 16.18 0.75
CA ASP A 481 17.98 17.21 1.54
C ASP A 481 18.44 18.62 1.14
N VAL A 482 19.72 18.80 0.80
CA VAL A 482 20.23 20.06 0.23
C VAL A 482 19.47 20.38 -1.06
N ALA A 483 19.34 19.43 -1.97
CA ALA A 483 18.66 19.63 -3.25
C ALA A 483 17.16 19.87 -3.08
N MET A 484 16.52 19.19 -2.13
CA MET A 484 15.11 19.40 -1.79
C MET A 484 14.89 20.82 -1.24
N THR A 485 15.71 21.26 -0.28
CA THR A 485 15.59 22.58 0.33
C THR A 485 15.86 23.70 -0.69
N LEU A 486 16.86 23.52 -1.57
CA LEU A 486 17.11 24.45 -2.69
C LEU A 486 15.92 24.55 -3.64
N ASN A 487 15.32 23.40 -4.00
CA ASN A 487 14.14 23.42 -4.86
C ASN A 487 12.95 24.17 -4.21
N ASN A 488 12.72 23.96 -2.91
CA ASN A 488 11.67 24.64 -2.18
C ASN A 488 11.93 26.15 -2.07
N LEU A 489 13.18 26.55 -1.83
CA LEU A 489 13.60 27.95 -1.79
C LEU A 489 13.44 28.60 -3.18
N ALA A 490 13.78 27.89 -4.25
CA ALA A 490 13.58 28.37 -5.62
C ALA A 490 12.08 28.59 -5.94
N VAL A 491 11.20 27.69 -5.47
CA VAL A 491 9.74 27.88 -5.57
C VAL A 491 9.31 29.15 -4.83
N LEU A 492 9.84 29.37 -3.62
CA LEU A 492 9.57 30.59 -2.85
C LEU A 492 10.01 31.85 -3.62
N HIS A 493 11.25 31.88 -4.15
CA HIS A 493 11.77 33.00 -4.93
C HIS A 493 10.99 33.20 -6.24
N TYR A 494 10.46 32.17 -6.85
CA TYR A 494 9.53 32.30 -7.98
C TYR A 494 8.26 33.07 -7.57
N TYR A 495 7.66 32.77 -6.43
CA TYR A 495 6.46 33.47 -5.95
C TYR A 495 6.75 34.91 -5.48
N THR A 496 7.95 35.19 -5.00
CA THR A 496 8.39 36.55 -4.61
C THR A 496 8.95 37.34 -5.78
N HIS A 497 8.95 36.78 -6.99
CA HIS A 497 9.46 37.37 -8.23
C HIS A 497 10.98 37.63 -8.26
N ASP A 498 11.75 36.99 -7.38
CA ASP A 498 13.21 36.94 -7.51
C ASP A 498 13.61 35.77 -8.43
N PHE A 499 13.32 35.94 -9.70
CA PHE A 499 13.55 34.90 -10.70
C PHE A 499 15.05 34.56 -10.87
N LYS A 500 15.94 35.49 -10.55
CA LYS A 500 17.37 35.21 -10.63
C LYS A 500 17.82 34.26 -9.54
N ALA A 501 17.41 34.48 -8.30
CA ALA A 501 17.70 33.60 -7.19
C ALA A 501 17.07 32.23 -7.43
N ALA A 502 15.78 32.18 -7.87
CA ALA A 502 15.09 30.96 -8.20
C ALA A 502 15.86 30.12 -9.25
N GLU A 503 16.38 30.74 -10.30
CA GLU A 503 17.16 30.08 -11.35
C GLU A 503 18.47 29.50 -10.82
N GLU A 504 19.20 30.24 -10.02
CA GLU A 504 20.48 29.82 -9.42
C GLU A 504 20.25 28.59 -8.52
N GLU A 505 19.22 28.60 -7.68
CA GLU A 505 18.87 27.51 -6.75
C GLU A 505 18.37 26.27 -7.48
N TYR A 506 17.48 26.41 -8.47
CA TYR A 506 17.06 25.28 -9.29
C TYR A 506 18.24 24.64 -10.03
N ARG A 507 19.18 25.44 -10.55
CA ARG A 507 20.36 24.91 -11.23
C ARG A 507 21.26 24.13 -10.28
N GLU A 508 21.46 24.62 -9.05
CA GLU A 508 22.22 23.90 -8.03
C GLU A 508 21.49 22.60 -7.63
N ALA A 509 20.19 22.67 -7.34
CA ALA A 509 19.38 21.50 -7.01
C ALA A 509 19.42 20.45 -8.14
N LEU A 510 19.25 20.88 -9.39
CA LEU A 510 19.31 20.03 -10.57
C LEU A 510 20.69 19.37 -10.72
N GLY A 511 21.76 20.13 -10.48
CA GLY A 511 23.14 19.61 -10.52
C GLY A 511 23.33 18.48 -9.52
N ILE A 512 22.92 18.69 -8.27
CA ILE A 512 23.01 17.67 -7.20
C ILE A 512 22.14 16.46 -7.56
N ARG A 513 20.88 16.66 -7.94
CA ARG A 513 19.95 15.57 -8.30
C ARG A 513 20.44 14.76 -9.49
N ARG A 514 21.05 15.40 -10.50
CA ARG A 514 21.67 14.71 -11.63
C ARG A 514 22.89 13.88 -11.22
N GLU A 515 23.73 14.37 -10.29
CA GLU A 515 24.85 13.58 -9.75
C GLU A 515 24.33 12.38 -8.94
N LEU A 516 23.35 12.57 -8.09
CA LEU A 516 22.68 11.51 -7.34
C LEU A 516 21.99 10.49 -8.29
N ALA A 517 21.35 11.00 -9.35
CA ALA A 517 20.72 10.17 -10.36
C ALA A 517 21.71 9.34 -11.17
N LYS A 518 23.01 9.64 -11.21
CA LYS A 518 24.02 8.77 -11.84
C LYS A 518 24.24 7.48 -11.07
N THR A 519 24.12 7.53 -9.75
CA THR A 519 24.30 6.36 -8.88
C THR A 519 22.97 5.67 -8.59
N THR A 520 21.90 6.43 -8.42
CA THR A 520 20.57 5.92 -8.07
C THR A 520 19.45 6.63 -8.85
N PRO A 521 19.36 6.42 -10.19
CA PRO A 521 18.43 7.17 -11.03
C PRO A 521 16.95 6.95 -10.69
N GLU A 522 16.55 5.74 -10.30
CA GLU A 522 15.13 5.49 -9.97
C GLU A 522 14.68 6.25 -8.74
N ALA A 523 15.59 6.54 -7.81
CA ALA A 523 15.31 7.39 -6.66
C ALA A 523 15.26 8.88 -7.02
N TYR A 524 16.14 9.33 -7.95
CA TYR A 524 16.34 10.77 -8.15
C TYR A 524 15.92 11.31 -9.51
N LEU A 525 15.64 10.44 -10.51
CA LEU A 525 15.10 10.93 -11.80
C LEU A 525 13.74 11.61 -11.66
N PRO A 526 12.80 11.16 -10.79
CA PRO A 526 11.58 11.91 -10.55
C PRO A 526 11.87 13.34 -10.08
N ASP A 527 12.83 13.47 -9.18
CA ASP A 527 13.23 14.78 -8.66
C ASP A 527 13.94 15.65 -9.70
N VAL A 528 14.74 15.03 -10.58
CA VAL A 528 15.33 15.74 -11.76
C VAL A 528 14.22 16.26 -12.66
N ALA A 529 13.23 15.40 -12.98
CA ALA A 529 12.12 15.78 -13.85
C ALA A 529 11.26 16.88 -13.21
N MET A 530 10.99 16.78 -11.91
CA MET A 530 10.24 17.81 -11.17
C MET A 530 10.99 19.17 -11.15
N THR A 531 12.31 19.14 -10.93
CA THR A 531 13.11 20.38 -10.98
C THR A 531 13.09 21.00 -12.38
N LEU A 532 13.23 20.19 -13.43
CA LEU A 532 13.16 20.65 -14.82
C LEU A 532 11.78 21.21 -15.17
N TYR A 533 10.71 20.58 -14.67
CA TYR A 533 9.34 21.06 -14.80
C TYR A 533 9.18 22.46 -14.18
N ASN A 534 9.67 22.65 -12.95
CA ASN A 534 9.64 23.95 -12.26
C ASN A 534 10.50 25.01 -12.98
N MET A 535 11.68 24.60 -13.48
CA MET A 535 12.54 25.49 -14.29
C MET A 535 11.86 25.90 -15.60
N ALA A 536 11.14 24.99 -16.24
CA ALA A 536 10.40 25.32 -17.46
C ALA A 536 9.33 26.38 -17.19
N ILE A 537 8.62 26.30 -16.07
CA ILE A 537 7.66 27.32 -15.63
C ILE A 537 8.37 28.65 -15.37
N LEU A 538 9.52 28.62 -14.69
CA LEU A 538 10.31 29.82 -14.40
C LEU A 538 10.78 30.50 -15.69
N PHE A 539 11.36 29.78 -16.63
CA PHE A 539 11.82 30.29 -17.92
C PHE A 539 10.66 30.84 -18.78
N ALA A 540 9.53 30.14 -18.79
CA ALA A 540 8.34 30.62 -19.49
C ALA A 540 7.85 31.96 -18.88
N ARG A 541 7.93 32.12 -17.55
CA ARG A 541 7.58 33.36 -16.86
C ARG A 541 8.52 34.51 -17.17
N GLN A 542 9.78 34.19 -17.47
CA GLN A 542 10.81 35.17 -17.91
C GLN A 542 10.79 35.38 -19.45
N GLU A 543 9.84 34.83 -20.16
CA GLU A 543 9.73 34.87 -21.63
C GLU A 543 10.90 34.19 -22.37
N GLN A 544 11.65 33.34 -21.66
CA GLN A 544 12.77 32.56 -22.20
C GLN A 544 12.25 31.23 -22.78
N TYR A 545 11.36 31.33 -23.77
CA TYR A 545 10.58 30.18 -24.27
C TYR A 545 11.44 29.05 -24.81
N GLY A 546 12.59 29.35 -25.43
CA GLY A 546 13.49 28.31 -25.94
C GLY A 546 14.15 27.45 -24.85
N ASP A 547 14.46 28.03 -23.69
CA ASP A 547 14.99 27.29 -22.55
C ASP A 547 13.86 26.61 -21.76
N ALA A 548 12.69 27.23 -21.71
CA ALA A 548 11.48 26.63 -21.16
C ALA A 548 11.09 25.35 -21.92
N GLU A 549 11.11 25.38 -23.26
CA GLU A 549 10.81 24.21 -24.11
C GLU A 549 11.80 23.07 -23.83
N LYS A 550 13.12 23.34 -23.84
CA LYS A 550 14.13 22.32 -23.57
C LYS A 550 13.94 21.66 -22.20
N ALA A 551 13.70 22.47 -21.17
CA ALA A 551 13.52 21.95 -19.83
C ALA A 551 12.23 21.10 -19.72
N ALA A 552 11.12 21.53 -20.35
CA ALA A 552 9.89 20.79 -20.39
C ALA A 552 10.03 19.47 -21.19
N GLU A 553 10.75 19.48 -22.32
CA GLU A 553 11.02 18.27 -23.12
C GLU A 553 11.83 17.25 -22.33
N GLU A 554 12.88 17.69 -21.63
CA GLU A 554 13.70 16.79 -20.80
C GLU A 554 12.89 16.23 -19.63
N SER A 555 12.10 17.06 -18.95
CA SER A 555 11.20 16.62 -17.88
C SER A 555 10.21 15.55 -18.38
N LEU A 556 9.53 15.84 -19.48
CA LEU A 556 8.58 14.92 -20.11
C LEU A 556 9.23 13.59 -20.50
N ALA A 557 10.42 13.63 -21.10
CA ALA A 557 11.14 12.44 -21.51
C ALA A 557 11.48 11.53 -20.32
N ILE A 558 11.88 12.13 -19.20
CA ILE A 558 12.16 11.40 -17.96
C ILE A 558 10.87 10.78 -17.40
N TYR A 559 9.78 11.54 -17.27
CA TYR A 559 8.51 11.02 -16.78
C TYR A 559 7.94 9.93 -17.69
N GLN A 560 8.06 10.05 -19.02
CA GLN A 560 7.67 9.00 -19.96
C GLN A 560 8.49 7.72 -19.77
N GLN A 561 9.81 7.86 -19.57
CA GLN A 561 10.67 6.72 -19.25
C GLN A 561 10.24 6.02 -17.97
N MET A 562 9.84 6.80 -16.95
CA MET A 562 9.41 6.27 -15.67
C MET A 562 8.02 5.64 -15.74
N ALA A 563 7.08 6.24 -16.49
CA ALA A 563 5.74 5.73 -16.72
C ALA A 563 5.74 4.38 -17.45
N GLN A 564 6.73 4.12 -18.33
CA GLN A 564 6.91 2.79 -18.93
C GLN A 564 7.16 1.69 -17.90
N LYS A 565 7.73 2.04 -16.73
CA LYS A 565 7.97 1.11 -15.64
C LYS A 565 6.79 1.05 -14.66
N SER A 566 6.11 2.18 -14.44
CA SER A 566 4.96 2.31 -13.54
C SER A 566 4.03 3.43 -14.00
N GLU A 567 3.09 3.09 -14.89
CA GLU A 567 2.06 4.02 -15.37
C GLU A 567 1.21 4.58 -14.23
N SER A 568 0.88 3.75 -13.23
CA SER A 568 0.09 4.17 -12.08
C SER A 568 0.79 5.20 -11.19
N ALA A 569 2.13 5.23 -11.19
CA ALA A 569 2.90 6.17 -10.40
C ALA A 569 3.17 7.49 -11.13
N PHE A 570 3.42 7.45 -12.43
CA PHE A 570 3.94 8.60 -13.20
C PHE A 570 3.05 9.03 -14.37
N GLY A 571 1.93 8.35 -14.61
CA GLY A 571 1.03 8.70 -15.73
C GLY A 571 0.40 10.08 -15.62
N SER A 572 0.17 10.58 -14.39
CA SER A 572 -0.27 11.96 -14.15
C SER A 572 0.84 12.96 -14.51
N ASP A 573 2.07 12.71 -14.04
CA ASP A 573 3.22 13.61 -14.27
C ASP A 573 3.55 13.73 -15.77
N VAL A 574 3.39 12.64 -16.53
CA VAL A 574 3.53 12.67 -18.01
C VAL A 574 2.49 13.60 -18.63
N LYS A 575 1.24 13.54 -18.17
CA LYS A 575 0.17 14.42 -18.70
C LYS A 575 0.44 15.88 -18.39
N ASP A 576 0.86 16.17 -17.15
CA ASP A 576 1.13 17.53 -16.70
C ASP A 576 2.35 18.13 -17.42
N ALA A 577 3.42 17.34 -17.59
CA ALA A 577 4.60 17.76 -18.34
C ALA A 577 4.31 17.95 -19.83
N GLN A 578 3.49 17.08 -20.45
CA GLN A 578 3.05 17.25 -21.82
C GLN A 578 2.20 18.52 -21.99
N GLN A 579 1.26 18.76 -21.09
CA GLN A 579 0.43 19.96 -21.12
C GLN A 579 1.25 21.23 -20.99
N LEU A 580 2.23 21.26 -20.09
CA LEU A 580 3.16 22.39 -19.95
C LEU A 580 3.93 22.65 -21.24
N LEU A 581 4.48 21.61 -21.85
CA LEU A 581 5.21 21.71 -23.11
C LEU A 581 4.33 22.27 -24.25
N ASP A 582 3.09 21.78 -24.36
CA ASP A 582 2.15 22.26 -25.36
C ASP A 582 1.80 23.74 -25.17
N ILE A 583 1.59 24.17 -23.93
CA ILE A 583 1.34 25.58 -23.59
C ILE A 583 2.54 26.45 -24.00
N ILE A 584 3.78 26.04 -23.64
CA ILE A 584 5.01 26.78 -23.98
C ILE A 584 5.13 26.94 -25.51
N ARG A 585 4.88 25.87 -26.27
CA ARG A 585 4.93 25.91 -27.74
C ARG A 585 3.87 26.82 -28.35
N ILE A 586 2.66 26.80 -27.84
CA ILE A 586 1.59 27.70 -28.30
C ILE A 586 1.99 29.15 -28.07
N VAL A 587 2.49 29.50 -26.89
CA VAL A 587 2.90 30.87 -26.56
C VAL A 587 4.09 31.29 -27.41
N MET A 588 5.10 30.43 -27.57
CA MET A 588 6.29 30.68 -28.39
C MET A 588 5.95 30.95 -29.85
N HIS A 589 4.97 30.24 -30.42
CA HIS A 589 4.54 30.47 -31.80
C HIS A 589 3.56 31.66 -31.96
N SER A 590 3.04 32.19 -30.87
CA SER A 590 2.12 33.32 -30.86
C SER A 590 2.82 34.65 -30.53
N ALA A 591 4.05 34.61 -29.98
CA ALA A 591 4.92 35.75 -29.71
C ALA A 591 5.86 36.03 -30.87
#